data_f3d08fe38210f4dcbf5c2147df285419
#
_entry.id   f3d08fe38210f4dcbf5c2147df285419
#
_cell.length_a   1.000
_cell.length_b   1.000
_cell.length_c   1.000
_cell.angle_alpha   90.00
_cell.angle_beta   90.00
_cell.angle_gamma   90.00
#
_symmetry.space_group_name_H-M   'P 1'
#
loop_
_entity.id
_entity.type
_entity.pdbx_description
1 polymer ?
#
loop_
_entity_poly.entity_id
_entity_poly.type
_entity_poly.pdbx_seq_one_letter_code
_entity_poly.pdbx_strand_id
1 'polypeptide(L)'
;MSKSEKNTRRIRSTTVICVRRDGQVVMAADGQVTLGDHVLKHSAKKIRRLYQERILAGFAGSTADAFNLFTRFEAKLEQYAGNLNRAAVELAKDWRTDKMLRNLEALLLVADKGQTFLISGSGDVIDPDEPYAAIGSGGSYATAAARALMENTELGAREIAEKAMKIAGEICIYTNDRVTIEELK
;
A
#
# COMPACT_ATOMS: atom_id res chain seq x y z
N MET A 1 -21.48 -20.52 -28.89
CA MET A 1 -20.20 -19.89 -29.24
C MET A 1 -19.62 -19.29 -27.97
N SER A 2 -18.63 -19.99 -27.42
CA SER A 2 -17.94 -19.63 -26.15
C SER A 2 -17.14 -18.35 -26.36
N LYS A 3 -17.40 -17.31 -25.54
CA LYS A 3 -16.49 -16.17 -25.41
C LYS A 3 -15.21 -16.67 -24.74
N SER A 4 -14.16 -16.82 -25.52
CA SER A 4 -12.81 -17.02 -25.03
C SER A 4 -12.48 -15.93 -24.01
N GLU A 5 -12.44 -16.30 -22.73
CA GLU A 5 -11.85 -15.47 -21.70
C GLU A 5 -10.39 -15.22 -22.08
N LYS A 6 -10.10 -14.00 -22.50
CA LYS A 6 -8.73 -13.52 -22.61
C LYS A 6 -8.15 -13.52 -21.21
N ASN A 7 -7.49 -14.60 -20.87
CA ASN A 7 -6.65 -14.73 -19.66
C ASN A 7 -5.46 -13.78 -19.84
N THR A 8 -5.69 -12.49 -19.65
CA THR A 8 -4.64 -11.50 -19.59
C THR A 8 -3.86 -11.81 -18.32
N ARG A 9 -2.62 -12.30 -18.48
CA ARG A 9 -1.66 -12.55 -17.40
C ARG A 9 -1.44 -11.22 -16.66
N ARG A 10 -2.25 -10.96 -15.64
CA ARG A 10 -2.12 -9.77 -14.79
C ARG A 10 -0.96 -9.97 -13.83
N ILE A 11 -0.12 -8.96 -13.71
CA ILE A 11 0.83 -8.90 -12.60
C ILE A 11 0.00 -8.68 -11.34
N ARG A 12 -0.01 -9.68 -10.46
CA ARG A 12 -0.64 -9.61 -9.15
C ARG A 12 0.44 -9.85 -8.13
N SER A 13 0.60 -8.97 -7.23
CA SER A 13 1.29 -9.24 -5.97
C SER A 13 1.40 -7.94 -5.21
N THR A 14 0.99 -7.95 -4.04
CA THR A 14 1.38 -6.94 -3.07
C THR A 14 0.44 -7.04 -1.89
N THR A 15 1.02 -7.02 -0.73
CA THR A 15 0.31 -6.67 0.49
C THR A 15 1.11 -5.57 1.15
N VAL A 16 0.45 -4.46 1.42
CA VAL A 16 1.00 -3.37 2.23
C VAL A 16 0.03 -3.10 3.35
N ILE A 17 0.55 -2.95 4.57
CA ILE A 17 -0.23 -2.54 5.74
C ILE A 17 0.42 -1.32 6.39
N CYS A 18 -0.38 -0.40 6.89
CA CYS A 18 0.01 0.68 7.78
C CYS A 18 -0.68 0.48 9.14
N VAL A 19 0.06 0.57 10.22
CA VAL A 19 -0.44 0.46 11.59
C VAL A 19 0.03 1.66 12.40
N ARG A 20 -0.90 2.26 13.16
CA ARG A 20 -0.64 3.36 14.08
C ARG A 20 -0.94 2.91 15.50
N ARG A 21 -0.01 3.08 16.42
CA ARG A 21 -0.22 2.87 17.86
C ARG A 21 0.81 3.64 18.66
N ASP A 22 0.40 4.28 19.74
CA ASP A 22 1.27 4.99 20.70
C ASP A 22 2.21 6.02 20.05
N GLY A 23 1.69 6.77 19.08
CA GLY A 23 2.45 7.79 18.35
C GLY A 23 3.44 7.25 17.30
N GLN A 24 3.54 5.93 17.16
CA GLN A 24 4.33 5.29 16.11
C GLN A 24 3.46 5.03 14.88
N VAL A 25 4.06 5.18 13.71
CA VAL A 25 3.46 4.82 12.42
C VAL A 25 4.38 3.84 11.73
N VAL A 26 3.87 2.65 11.46
CA VAL A 26 4.64 1.56 10.86
C VAL A 26 3.97 1.14 9.57
N MET A 27 4.73 1.07 8.49
CA MET A 27 4.27 0.53 7.22
C MET A 27 5.09 -0.72 6.89
N ALA A 28 4.41 -1.82 6.61
CA ALA A 28 5.02 -3.09 6.24
C ALA A 28 4.51 -3.56 4.88
N ALA A 29 5.38 -4.15 4.08
CA ALA A 29 5.02 -4.73 2.78
C ALA A 29 5.80 -6.01 2.50
N ASP A 30 5.15 -6.95 1.82
CA ASP A 30 5.83 -8.15 1.29
C ASP A 30 6.69 -7.82 0.07
N GLY A 31 7.56 -8.75 -0.32
CA GLY A 31 8.48 -8.59 -1.45
C GLY A 31 8.07 -9.32 -2.73
N GLN A 32 6.93 -10.02 -2.77
CA GLN A 32 6.58 -10.89 -3.89
C GLN A 32 6.10 -10.10 -5.12
N VAL A 33 6.55 -10.49 -6.30
CA VAL A 33 6.01 -10.09 -7.61
C VAL A 33 5.63 -11.35 -8.37
N THR A 34 4.37 -11.46 -8.78
CA THR A 34 3.81 -12.64 -9.44
C THR A 34 3.23 -12.27 -10.81
N LEU A 35 3.46 -13.09 -11.81
CA LEU A 35 2.85 -12.99 -13.13
C LEU A 35 2.05 -14.26 -13.42
N GLY A 36 0.73 -14.17 -13.39
CA GLY A 36 -0.13 -15.34 -13.45
C GLY A 36 0.19 -16.28 -12.29
N ASP A 37 0.70 -17.48 -12.60
CA ASP A 37 1.01 -18.53 -11.64
C ASP A 37 2.50 -18.59 -11.25
N HIS A 38 3.32 -17.65 -11.73
CA HIS A 38 4.75 -17.66 -11.50
C HIS A 38 5.23 -16.50 -10.66
N VAL A 39 6.01 -16.79 -9.61
CA VAL A 39 6.70 -15.77 -8.82
C VAL A 39 7.94 -15.31 -9.56
N LEU A 40 7.97 -14.03 -9.96
CA LEU A 40 9.08 -13.42 -10.67
C LEU A 40 10.15 -12.86 -9.74
N LYS A 41 9.75 -12.38 -8.57
CA LYS A 41 10.63 -11.75 -7.59
C LYS A 41 10.09 -11.92 -6.18
N HIS A 42 11.00 -12.11 -5.21
CA HIS A 42 10.66 -12.30 -3.81
C HIS A 42 11.03 -11.12 -2.90
N SER A 43 11.71 -10.11 -3.43
CA SER A 43 12.33 -9.03 -2.65
C SER A 43 12.12 -7.64 -3.28
N ALA A 44 10.94 -7.38 -3.82
CA ALA A 44 10.60 -6.06 -4.35
C ALA A 44 10.39 -5.07 -3.20
N LYS A 45 10.94 -3.86 -3.36
CA LYS A 45 10.67 -2.75 -2.41
C LYS A 45 9.39 -2.05 -2.82
N LYS A 46 8.35 -2.15 -2.00
CA LYS A 46 7.02 -1.62 -2.24
C LYS A 46 6.67 -0.42 -1.36
N ILE A 47 7.57 -0.05 -0.45
CA ILE A 47 7.46 1.13 0.41
C ILE A 47 8.57 2.10 0.05
N ARG A 48 8.25 3.39 0.08
CA ARG A 48 9.20 4.48 -0.05
C ARG A 48 8.96 5.52 1.02
N ARG A 49 10.05 6.17 1.41
CA ARG A 49 10.02 7.41 2.18
C ARG A 49 10.06 8.58 1.21
N LEU A 50 9.14 9.51 1.37
CA LEU A 50 8.97 10.67 0.52
C LEU A 50 9.07 11.94 1.37
N TYR A 51 9.26 13.08 0.70
CA TYR A 51 9.27 14.40 1.30
C TYR A 51 10.12 14.47 2.58
N GLN A 52 11.46 14.48 2.41
CA GLN A 52 12.42 14.57 3.51
C GLN A 52 12.24 13.45 4.56
N GLU A 53 11.96 12.23 4.14
CA GLU A 53 11.77 11.04 5.00
C GLU A 53 10.56 11.13 5.96
N ARG A 54 9.66 12.11 5.76
CA ARG A 54 8.54 12.39 6.68
C ARG A 54 7.26 11.67 6.33
N ILE A 55 7.18 11.09 5.13
CA ILE A 55 5.98 10.41 4.61
C ILE A 55 6.35 9.02 4.14
N LEU A 56 5.58 8.03 4.59
CA LEU A 56 5.64 6.66 4.07
C LEU A 56 4.61 6.50 2.96
N ALA A 57 5.00 5.87 1.86
CA ALA A 57 4.11 5.55 0.76
C ALA A 57 4.31 4.09 0.32
N GLY A 58 3.24 3.30 0.37
CA GLY A 58 3.20 1.92 -0.06
C GLY A 58 2.28 1.75 -1.27
N PHE A 59 2.66 0.88 -2.19
CA PHE A 59 1.99 0.70 -3.48
C PHE A 59 1.55 -0.75 -3.69
N ALA A 60 0.32 -0.93 -4.18
CA ALA A 60 -0.20 -2.21 -4.65
C ALA A 60 -0.65 -2.10 -6.10
N GLY A 61 0.00 -2.86 -6.99
CA GLY A 61 -0.26 -2.85 -8.44
C GLY A 61 0.95 -3.27 -9.26
N SER A 62 1.01 -2.84 -10.52
CA SER A 62 2.15 -3.09 -11.41
C SER A 62 3.38 -2.27 -10.98
N THR A 63 4.56 -2.89 -11.00
CA THR A 63 5.81 -2.23 -10.59
C THR A 63 6.15 -1.01 -11.47
N ALA A 64 5.85 -1.06 -12.77
CA ALA A 64 6.09 0.06 -13.68
C ALA A 64 5.24 1.28 -13.31
N ASP A 65 4.01 1.04 -12.86
CA ASP A 65 3.06 2.08 -12.47
C ASP A 65 3.42 2.71 -11.13
N ALA A 66 4.01 1.91 -10.22
CA ALA A 66 4.47 2.38 -8.92
C ALA A 66 5.46 3.55 -9.03
N PHE A 67 6.45 3.45 -9.92
CA PHE A 67 7.45 4.49 -10.09
C PHE A 67 6.84 5.83 -10.51
N ASN A 68 5.93 5.80 -11.47
CA ASN A 68 5.27 6.99 -11.96
C ASN A 68 4.40 7.66 -10.88
N LEU A 69 3.64 6.85 -10.13
CA LEU A 69 2.79 7.35 -9.06
C LEU A 69 3.59 7.94 -7.89
N PHE A 70 4.66 7.28 -7.46
CA PHE A 70 5.54 7.83 -6.43
C PHE A 70 6.18 9.16 -6.84
N THR A 71 6.68 9.26 -8.07
CA THR A 71 7.27 10.51 -8.58
C THR A 71 6.25 11.64 -8.63
N ARG A 72 5.04 11.36 -9.12
CA ARG A 72 3.96 12.35 -9.15
C ARG A 72 3.50 12.75 -7.76
N PHE A 73 3.41 11.80 -6.84
CA PHE A 73 3.02 12.08 -5.47
C PHE A 73 4.06 12.94 -4.74
N GLU A 74 5.34 12.64 -4.92
CA GLU A 74 6.43 13.45 -4.37
C GLU A 74 6.39 14.89 -4.90
N ALA A 75 6.14 15.08 -6.20
CA ALA A 75 5.96 16.42 -6.77
C ALA A 75 4.77 17.18 -6.14
N LYS A 76 3.65 16.49 -5.82
CA LYS A 76 2.53 17.10 -5.10
C LYS A 76 2.90 17.45 -3.66
N LEU A 77 3.64 16.59 -2.98
CA LEU A 77 4.13 16.87 -1.63
C LEU A 77 5.03 18.10 -1.59
N GLU A 78 5.95 18.23 -2.55
CA GLU A 78 6.78 19.43 -2.68
C GLU A 78 5.93 20.68 -2.99
N GLN A 79 4.99 20.58 -3.93
CA GLN A 79 4.10 21.69 -4.31
C GLN A 79 3.27 22.21 -3.14
N TYR A 80 2.85 21.31 -2.23
CA TYR A 80 1.99 21.65 -1.10
C TYR A 80 2.71 21.60 0.25
N ALA A 81 4.03 21.80 0.24
CA ALA A 81 4.87 21.90 1.44
C ALA A 81 4.67 20.75 2.44
N GLY A 82 4.51 19.51 1.96
CA GLY A 82 4.33 18.30 2.75
C GLY A 82 2.93 18.13 3.34
N ASN A 83 1.95 18.92 2.93
CA ASN A 83 0.55 18.72 3.34
C ASN A 83 0.00 17.43 2.69
N LEU A 84 -0.02 16.35 3.48
CA LEU A 84 -0.38 15.00 3.02
C LEU A 84 -1.80 14.96 2.43
N ASN A 85 -2.78 15.54 3.13
CA ASN A 85 -4.17 15.55 2.69
C ASN A 85 -4.30 16.26 1.33
N ARG A 86 -3.74 17.47 1.20
CA ARG A 86 -3.80 18.23 -0.03
C ARG A 86 -3.12 17.51 -1.18
N ALA A 87 -1.93 16.96 -0.95
CA ALA A 87 -1.19 16.20 -1.95
C ALA A 87 -1.95 14.95 -2.41
N ALA A 88 -2.60 14.23 -1.49
CA ALA A 88 -3.40 13.05 -1.79
C ALA A 88 -4.60 13.38 -2.68
N VAL A 89 -5.35 14.42 -2.34
CA VAL A 89 -6.51 14.88 -3.13
C VAL A 89 -6.09 15.31 -4.54
N GLU A 90 -5.01 16.08 -4.66
CA GLU A 90 -4.54 16.56 -5.96
C GLU A 90 -3.94 15.43 -6.82
N LEU A 91 -3.28 14.44 -6.22
CA LEU A 91 -2.87 13.23 -6.93
C LEU A 91 -4.09 12.43 -7.44
N ALA A 92 -5.12 12.26 -6.61
CA ALA A 92 -6.32 11.52 -6.98
C ALA A 92 -7.05 12.17 -8.17
N LYS A 93 -7.13 13.50 -8.20
CA LYS A 93 -7.67 14.26 -9.33
C LYS A 93 -6.87 14.02 -10.62
N ASP A 94 -5.54 14.13 -10.53
CA ASP A 94 -4.65 13.86 -11.66
C ASP A 94 -4.79 12.41 -12.13
N TRP A 95 -4.84 11.46 -11.20
CA TRP A 95 -4.96 10.03 -11.51
C TRP A 95 -6.24 9.73 -12.29
N ARG A 96 -7.36 10.30 -11.86
CA ARG A 96 -8.66 10.11 -12.51
C ARG A 96 -8.73 10.76 -13.91
N THR A 97 -8.10 11.91 -14.11
CA THR A 97 -8.24 12.74 -15.32
C THR A 97 -7.15 12.49 -16.36
N ASP A 98 -5.97 12.07 -15.96
CA ASP A 98 -4.84 11.78 -16.86
C ASP A 98 -5.09 10.49 -17.63
N LYS A 99 -5.03 10.58 -18.97
CA LYS A 99 -5.25 9.44 -19.88
C LYS A 99 -4.26 8.29 -19.67
N MET A 100 -3.05 8.60 -19.21
CA MET A 100 -2.01 7.60 -18.92
C MET A 100 -2.25 6.91 -17.58
N LEU A 101 -2.72 7.64 -16.57
CA LEU A 101 -2.88 7.13 -15.21
C LEU A 101 -4.22 6.42 -14.98
N ARG A 102 -5.30 6.91 -15.53
CA ARG A 102 -6.68 6.42 -15.26
C ARG A 102 -6.91 4.92 -15.53
N ASN A 103 -6.04 4.32 -16.33
CA ASN A 103 -6.11 2.88 -16.64
C ASN A 103 -5.28 2.03 -15.68
N LEU A 104 -4.58 2.64 -14.71
CA LEU A 104 -3.77 1.92 -13.74
C LEU A 104 -4.68 1.30 -12.68
N GLU A 105 -4.71 -0.01 -12.62
CA GLU A 105 -5.35 -0.77 -11.54
C GLU A 105 -4.37 -0.83 -10.36
N ALA A 106 -4.33 0.21 -9.55
CA ALA A 106 -3.40 0.35 -8.45
C ALA A 106 -4.04 1.02 -7.24
N LEU A 107 -3.43 0.81 -6.08
CA LEU A 107 -3.75 1.46 -4.82
C LEU A 107 -2.47 2.02 -4.21
N LEU A 108 -2.57 3.18 -3.62
CA LEU A 108 -1.50 3.81 -2.87
C LEU A 108 -1.95 4.00 -1.42
N LEU A 109 -1.14 3.55 -0.48
CA LEU A 109 -1.34 3.76 0.96
C LEU A 109 -0.25 4.71 1.44
N VAL A 110 -0.64 5.87 1.97
CA VAL A 110 0.29 6.92 2.39
C VAL A 110 0.04 7.33 3.82
N ALA A 111 1.10 7.63 4.56
CA ALA A 111 1.01 8.02 5.96
C ALA A 111 2.10 9.02 6.34
N ASP A 112 1.73 10.00 7.15
CA ASP A 112 2.64 10.82 7.95
C ASP A 112 2.41 10.56 9.45
N LYS A 113 2.98 11.37 10.33
CA LYS A 113 2.77 11.23 11.80
C LYS A 113 1.32 11.44 12.23
N GLY A 114 0.51 12.20 11.50
CA GLY A 114 -0.85 12.57 11.87
C GLY A 114 -1.94 11.77 11.17
N GLN A 115 -1.74 11.43 9.89
CA GLN A 115 -2.80 10.95 9.01
C GLN A 115 -2.37 9.74 8.18
N THR A 116 -3.35 8.95 7.73
CA THR A 116 -3.16 7.86 6.75
C THR A 116 -4.23 8.00 5.68
N PHE A 117 -3.87 7.84 4.41
CA PHE A 117 -4.84 7.85 3.31
C PHE A 117 -4.61 6.66 2.38
N LEU A 118 -5.73 6.11 1.90
CA LEU A 118 -5.77 5.19 0.78
C LEU A 118 -6.22 5.97 -0.45
N ILE A 119 -5.45 5.90 -1.52
CA ILE A 119 -5.72 6.59 -2.79
C ILE A 119 -5.90 5.54 -3.88
N SER A 120 -6.99 5.65 -4.65
CA SER A 120 -7.30 4.74 -5.74
C SER A 120 -7.20 5.41 -7.12
N GLY A 121 -7.06 4.58 -8.16
CA GLY A 121 -7.09 5.03 -9.55
C GLY A 121 -8.45 5.56 -10.01
N SER A 122 -9.54 5.26 -9.29
CA SER A 122 -10.86 5.84 -9.51
C SER A 122 -10.98 7.30 -9.02
N GLY A 123 -9.98 7.77 -8.27
CA GLY A 123 -9.95 9.13 -7.71
C GLY A 123 -10.44 9.21 -6.27
N ASP A 124 -10.61 8.07 -5.59
CA ASP A 124 -11.00 8.05 -4.18
C ASP A 124 -9.80 8.37 -3.30
N VAL A 125 -10.04 9.16 -2.26
CA VAL A 125 -9.13 9.39 -1.15
C VAL A 125 -9.88 9.03 0.12
N ILE A 126 -9.48 7.95 0.75
CA ILE A 126 -10.14 7.39 1.93
C ILE A 126 -9.24 7.60 3.14
N ASP A 127 -9.77 8.24 4.16
CA ASP A 127 -9.19 8.31 5.50
C ASP A 127 -9.78 7.13 6.30
N PRO A 128 -8.98 6.12 6.68
CA PRO A 128 -9.49 4.98 7.44
C PRO A 128 -9.95 5.40 8.83
N ASP A 129 -11.11 4.92 9.26
CA ASP A 129 -11.63 5.14 10.62
C ASP A 129 -10.74 4.46 11.69
N GLU A 130 -10.10 3.37 11.32
CA GLU A 130 -9.27 2.56 12.20
C GLU A 130 -7.79 2.94 12.14
N PRO A 131 -7.01 2.73 13.21
CA PRO A 131 -5.58 3.04 13.23
C PRO A 131 -4.72 2.05 12.42
N TYR A 132 -5.33 1.30 11.53
CA TYR A 132 -4.67 0.41 10.58
C TYR A 132 -5.41 0.40 9.25
N ALA A 133 -4.66 0.23 8.16
CA ALA A 133 -5.21 0.04 6.82
C ALA A 133 -4.27 -0.84 6.00
N ALA A 134 -4.82 -1.67 5.12
CA ALA A 134 -4.02 -2.48 4.22
C ALA A 134 -4.58 -2.48 2.80
N ILE A 135 -3.68 -2.67 1.83
CA ILE A 135 -3.99 -2.72 0.40
C ILE A 135 -3.36 -3.95 -0.25
N GLY A 136 -3.89 -4.31 -1.41
CA GLY A 136 -3.37 -5.39 -2.23
C GLY A 136 -4.00 -6.75 -1.96
N SER A 137 -3.45 -7.81 -2.54
CA SER A 137 -4.06 -9.15 -2.58
C SER A 137 -4.24 -9.78 -1.20
N GLY A 138 -3.29 -9.59 -0.28
CA GLY A 138 -3.37 -10.05 1.10
C GLY A 138 -3.92 -9.01 2.07
N GLY A 139 -4.36 -7.85 1.56
CA GLY A 139 -4.78 -6.72 2.39
C GLY A 139 -5.87 -7.05 3.39
N SER A 140 -6.92 -7.76 2.96
CA SER A 140 -8.02 -8.14 3.85
C SER A 140 -7.58 -9.08 4.99
N TYR A 141 -6.64 -9.99 4.73
CA TYR A 141 -6.08 -10.87 5.75
C TYR A 141 -5.21 -10.09 6.74
N ALA A 142 -4.36 -9.19 6.23
CA ALA A 142 -3.54 -8.31 7.06
C ALA A 142 -4.40 -7.40 7.93
N THR A 143 -5.47 -6.81 7.37
CA THR A 143 -6.43 -5.97 8.11
C THR A 143 -7.13 -6.74 9.22
N ALA A 144 -7.65 -7.93 8.92
CA ALA A 144 -8.33 -8.76 9.93
C ALA A 144 -7.38 -9.18 11.06
N ALA A 145 -6.14 -9.56 10.71
CA ALA A 145 -5.12 -9.90 11.70
C ALA A 145 -4.71 -8.69 12.56
N ALA A 146 -4.49 -7.52 11.94
CA ALA A 146 -4.15 -6.31 12.66
C ALA A 146 -5.26 -5.90 13.62
N ARG A 147 -6.53 -5.98 13.20
CA ARG A 147 -7.68 -5.73 14.05
C ARG A 147 -7.69 -6.63 15.28
N ALA A 148 -7.59 -7.93 15.08
CA ALA A 148 -7.60 -8.88 16.18
C ALA A 148 -6.45 -8.64 17.17
N LEU A 149 -5.25 -8.35 16.68
CA LEU A 149 -4.09 -8.05 17.51
C LEU A 149 -4.25 -6.72 18.25
N MET A 150 -4.77 -5.69 17.58
CA MET A 150 -4.98 -4.36 18.15
C MET A 150 -5.99 -4.40 19.31
N GLU A 151 -7.09 -5.14 19.13
CA GLU A 151 -8.19 -5.21 20.11
C GLU A 151 -7.87 -6.14 21.31
N ASN A 152 -6.99 -7.13 21.14
CA ASN A 152 -6.81 -8.19 22.13
C ASN A 152 -5.39 -8.29 22.71
N THR A 153 -4.47 -7.38 22.34
CA THR A 153 -3.08 -7.42 22.83
C THR A 153 -2.53 -6.02 23.09
N GLU A 154 -1.46 -5.96 23.88
CA GLU A 154 -0.67 -4.74 24.13
C GLU A 154 0.56 -4.62 23.20
N LEU A 155 0.56 -5.35 22.07
CA LEU A 155 1.67 -5.31 21.11
C LEU A 155 1.82 -3.90 20.50
N GLY A 156 3.06 -3.46 20.27
CA GLY A 156 3.35 -2.21 19.59
C GLY A 156 3.00 -2.24 18.09
N ALA A 157 2.94 -1.06 17.46
CA ALA A 157 2.59 -0.93 16.03
C ALA A 157 3.45 -1.83 15.12
N ARG A 158 4.76 -1.92 15.40
CA ARG A 158 5.70 -2.76 14.65
C ARG A 158 5.35 -4.24 14.75
N GLU A 159 5.17 -4.75 15.95
CA GLU A 159 4.87 -6.17 16.17
C GLU A 159 3.53 -6.56 15.55
N ILE A 160 2.53 -5.67 15.63
CA ILE A 160 1.22 -5.87 14.96
C ILE A 160 1.41 -5.97 13.46
N ALA A 161 2.13 -5.03 12.85
CA ALA A 161 2.39 -5.04 11.41
C ALA A 161 3.13 -6.31 10.95
N GLU A 162 4.19 -6.71 11.68
CA GLU A 162 4.95 -7.94 11.40
C GLU A 162 4.07 -9.20 11.47
N LYS A 163 3.30 -9.35 12.55
CA LYS A 163 2.41 -10.51 12.74
C LYS A 163 1.28 -10.53 11.72
N ALA A 164 0.68 -9.38 11.41
CA ALA A 164 -0.37 -9.27 10.40
C ALA A 164 0.14 -9.65 9.01
N MET A 165 1.33 -9.20 8.64
CA MET A 165 1.97 -9.56 7.38
C MET A 165 2.34 -11.04 7.31
N LYS A 166 2.81 -11.64 8.40
CA LYS A 166 3.08 -13.08 8.49
C LYS A 166 1.81 -13.89 8.24
N ILE A 167 0.71 -13.57 8.95
CA ILE A 167 -0.58 -14.24 8.79
C ILE A 167 -1.10 -14.09 7.34
N ALA A 168 -1.01 -12.88 6.77
CA ALA A 168 -1.39 -12.66 5.39
C ALA A 168 -0.55 -13.50 4.40
N GLY A 169 0.75 -13.65 4.65
CA GLY A 169 1.65 -14.47 3.83
C GLY A 169 1.37 -15.98 3.91
N GLU A 170 0.88 -16.46 5.06
CA GLU A 170 0.49 -17.86 5.24
C GLU A 170 -0.83 -18.20 4.53
N ILE A 171 -1.69 -17.22 4.28
CA ILE A 171 -3.02 -17.42 3.67
C ILE A 171 -3.04 -17.05 2.18
N CYS A 172 -2.42 -15.93 1.83
CA CYS A 172 -2.48 -15.36 0.49
C CYS A 172 -1.32 -15.84 -0.38
N ILE A 173 -1.60 -16.61 -1.42
CA ILE A 173 -0.57 -17.12 -2.37
C ILE A 173 0.19 -16.01 -3.12
N TYR A 174 -0.31 -14.78 -3.10
CA TYR A 174 0.33 -13.60 -3.72
C TYR A 174 1.13 -12.74 -2.73
N THR A 175 1.35 -13.23 -1.51
CA THR A 175 2.05 -12.54 -0.44
C THR A 175 3.11 -13.48 0.14
N ASN A 176 4.32 -12.99 0.37
CA ASN A 176 5.38 -13.80 0.99
C ASN A 176 5.80 -13.25 2.37
N ASP A 177 6.69 -13.99 3.04
CA ASP A 177 7.22 -13.67 4.37
C ASP A 177 8.42 -12.73 4.37
N ARG A 178 8.88 -12.29 3.18
CA ARG A 178 9.99 -11.32 3.06
C ARG A 178 9.45 -9.92 3.20
N VAL A 179 9.27 -9.49 4.44
CA VAL A 179 8.64 -8.22 4.77
C VAL A 179 9.68 -7.11 4.89
N THR A 180 9.44 -5.99 4.20
CA THR A 180 10.14 -4.71 4.41
C THR A 180 9.30 -3.87 5.35
N ILE A 181 9.94 -3.24 6.34
CA ILE A 181 9.28 -2.40 7.34
C ILE A 181 9.93 -1.03 7.39
N GLU A 182 9.10 0.01 7.40
CA GLU A 182 9.48 1.40 7.56
C GLU A 182 8.66 2.03 8.70
N GLU A 183 9.30 2.92 9.47
CA GLU A 183 8.69 3.53 10.66
C GLU A 183 8.88 5.05 10.66
N LEU A 184 7.84 5.79 11.05
CA LEU A 184 7.94 7.19 11.47
C LEU A 184 7.84 7.25 13.00
N LYS A 185 8.83 7.87 13.62
CA LYS A 185 8.91 8.11 15.07
C LYS A 185 8.57 9.56 15.38
#